data_b9ff10cd392b47a12828420c20d66447
#
_entry.id   b9ff10cd392b47a12828420c20d66447
#
_cell.length_a   1.000
_cell.length_b   1.000
_cell.length_c   1.000
_cell.angle_alpha   90.00
_cell.angle_beta   90.00
_cell.angle_gamma   90.00
#
_symmetry.space_group_name_H-M   'P 1'
#
loop_
_entity.id
_entity.type
_entity.pdbx_description
1 polymer ?
#
loop_
_entity_poly.entity_id
_entity_poly.type
_entity_poly.pdbx_seq_one_letter_code
_entity_poly.pdbx_strand_id
1 'polypeptide(L)'
;VRDHLSDFRYVIDWNISDYDPYARTKKFCEHLLRELLPDIPLTIFRPSIVLGDSRQEKTTQFDMVQAFAFLASLTILPLRPEDRLDIVNVDFVSQAVTHIHQKENPCFDTYNLSSGIKSQTCRQITDALSTFQNRRRPFYFPSLIKPIKTMVHLLAKKRNSSLGQLARLLEGFLPYLLWNTVFDNSRIVQETGISPSRFTDYCYPLYRFATQNNFKYPYQELPTSLEEDSHDGSNPTTLG
;
A
#
# COMPACT_ATOMS: atom_id res chain seq x y z
N VAL A 1 6.98 0.09 19.33
CA VAL A 1 6.77 -1.30 18.95
C VAL A 1 8.04 -1.79 18.31
N ARG A 2 8.71 -2.75 18.93
CA ARG A 2 9.95 -3.31 18.39
C ARG A 2 9.61 -4.22 17.23
N ASP A 3 10.32 -4.05 16.13
CA ASP A 3 10.27 -4.99 15.02
C ASP A 3 10.99 -6.28 15.43
N HIS A 4 10.24 -7.22 16.00
CA HIS A 4 10.79 -8.52 16.38
C HIS A 4 11.03 -9.44 15.18
N LEU A 5 10.78 -8.95 13.96
CA LEU A 5 11.03 -9.71 12.73
C LEU A 5 12.50 -9.63 12.25
N SER A 6 13.36 -8.87 12.94
CA SER A 6 14.77 -8.78 12.58
C SER A 6 15.57 -10.04 12.90
N ASP A 7 15.05 -10.94 13.73
CA ASP A 7 15.75 -12.17 14.11
C ASP A 7 14.95 -13.41 13.69
N PHE A 8 14.97 -13.68 12.41
CA PHE A 8 14.25 -14.78 11.80
C PHE A 8 14.61 -16.17 12.35
N ARG A 9 15.78 -16.33 12.94
CA ARG A 9 16.23 -17.62 13.49
C ARG A 9 15.39 -18.11 14.65
N TYR A 10 14.62 -17.22 15.30
CA TYR A 10 13.89 -17.55 16.52
C TYR A 10 12.37 -17.55 16.37
N VAL A 11 11.80 -17.19 15.22
CA VAL A 11 10.36 -16.86 15.14
C VAL A 11 9.61 -17.52 13.99
N ILE A 12 10.13 -18.60 13.39
CA ILE A 12 9.23 -19.41 12.57
C ILE A 12 8.49 -20.38 13.50
N ASP A 13 7.61 -19.86 14.32
CA ASP A 13 6.54 -20.65 14.88
C ASP A 13 5.44 -20.78 13.83
N TRP A 14 5.43 -21.89 13.13
CA TRP A 14 4.42 -22.22 12.13
C TRP A 14 3.00 -22.31 12.71
N ASN A 15 2.88 -22.37 14.04
CA ASN A 15 1.61 -22.41 14.75
C ASN A 15 1.06 -20.99 15.04
N ILE A 16 1.88 -19.95 14.91
CA ILE A 16 1.34 -18.58 14.97
C ILE A 16 0.56 -18.34 13.69
N SER A 17 -0.76 -18.30 13.81
CA SER A 17 -1.62 -17.89 12.72
C SER A 17 -1.33 -16.42 12.38
N ASP A 18 -0.58 -16.18 11.31
CA ASP A 18 -0.61 -14.90 10.66
C ASP A 18 -2.06 -14.61 10.30
N TYR A 19 -2.49 -13.37 10.53
CA TYR A 19 -3.89 -12.99 10.31
C TYR A 19 -4.30 -13.09 8.83
N ASP A 20 -3.34 -13.18 7.90
CA ASP A 20 -3.61 -13.44 6.50
C ASP A 20 -2.53 -14.33 5.82
N PRO A 21 -2.93 -15.09 4.79
CA PRO A 21 -2.00 -15.93 4.03
C PRO A 21 -0.92 -15.13 3.29
N TYR A 22 -1.19 -13.88 2.92
CA TYR A 22 -0.26 -13.02 2.21
C TYR A 22 0.95 -12.69 3.09
N ALA A 23 0.75 -12.24 4.31
CA ALA A 23 1.83 -11.95 5.25
C ALA A 23 2.68 -13.21 5.52
N ARG A 24 2.03 -14.38 5.65
CA ARG A 24 2.70 -15.67 5.81
C ARG A 24 3.62 -16.00 4.63
N THR A 25 3.13 -15.83 3.39
CA THR A 25 3.94 -16.12 2.20
C THR A 25 5.15 -15.21 2.11
N LYS A 26 5.02 -13.93 2.46
CA LYS A 26 6.15 -12.99 2.48
C LYS A 26 7.21 -13.37 3.50
N LYS A 27 6.83 -13.74 4.72
CA LYS A 27 7.76 -14.24 5.74
C LYS A 27 8.48 -15.50 5.25
N PHE A 28 7.74 -16.42 4.65
CA PHE A 28 8.30 -17.66 4.10
C PHE A 28 9.30 -17.37 2.97
N CYS A 29 9.00 -16.46 2.06
CA CYS A 29 9.93 -16.06 1.01
C CYS A 29 11.22 -15.46 1.57
N GLU A 30 11.15 -14.59 2.57
CA GLU A 30 12.36 -14.04 3.20
C GLU A 30 13.23 -15.13 3.82
N HIS A 31 12.59 -16.10 4.52
CA HIS A 31 13.31 -17.24 5.09
C HIS A 31 13.96 -18.10 4.02
N LEU A 32 13.23 -18.48 2.98
CA LEU A 32 13.78 -19.29 1.88
C LEU A 32 14.95 -18.61 1.20
N LEU A 33 14.89 -17.31 0.94
CA LEU A 33 15.98 -16.57 0.30
C LEU A 33 17.25 -16.61 1.16
N ARG A 34 17.14 -16.44 2.47
CA ARG A 34 18.26 -16.50 3.38
C ARG A 34 18.87 -17.89 3.50
N GLU A 35 18.04 -18.93 3.50
CA GLU A 35 18.48 -20.32 3.64
C GLU A 35 19.04 -20.92 2.33
N LEU A 36 18.39 -20.62 1.20
CA LEU A 36 18.75 -21.22 -0.08
C LEU A 36 19.79 -20.43 -0.86
N LEU A 37 19.98 -19.15 -0.57
CA LEU A 37 20.87 -18.26 -1.28
C LEU A 37 21.83 -17.51 -0.33
N PRO A 38 22.54 -18.21 0.57
CA PRO A 38 23.38 -17.56 1.58
C PRO A 38 24.57 -16.79 0.99
N ASP A 39 25.03 -17.18 -0.20
CA ASP A 39 26.18 -16.58 -0.88
C ASP A 39 25.82 -15.39 -1.77
N ILE A 40 24.53 -15.08 -1.91
CA ILE A 40 24.07 -13.95 -2.70
C ILE A 40 23.82 -12.75 -1.77
N PRO A 41 24.44 -11.59 -2.03
CA PRO A 41 24.15 -10.38 -1.28
C PRO A 41 22.66 -10.04 -1.36
N LEU A 42 21.98 -10.00 -0.22
CA LEU A 42 20.53 -9.83 -0.14
C LEU A 42 20.19 -8.59 0.69
N THR A 43 19.40 -7.71 0.10
CA THR A 43 18.77 -6.59 0.80
C THR A 43 17.27 -6.73 0.77
N ILE A 44 16.63 -6.70 1.93
CA ILE A 44 15.20 -6.88 2.09
C ILE A 44 14.53 -5.54 2.44
N PHE A 45 13.56 -5.15 1.64
CA PHE A 45 12.72 -3.99 1.89
C PHE A 45 11.33 -4.42 2.34
N ARG A 46 10.88 -3.88 3.45
CA ARG A 46 9.56 -4.15 4.04
C ARG A 46 8.72 -2.88 4.03
N PRO A 47 8.02 -2.58 2.92
CA PRO A 47 7.15 -1.42 2.88
C PRO A 47 5.91 -1.64 3.76
N SER A 48 5.47 -0.59 4.43
CA SER A 48 4.17 -0.51 5.07
C SER A 48 3.06 -0.38 4.00
N ILE A 49 1.91 0.21 4.31
CA ILE A 49 0.87 0.41 3.32
C ILE A 49 1.35 1.44 2.28
N VAL A 50 1.68 0.98 1.07
CA VAL A 50 2.06 1.87 -0.03
C VAL A 50 0.79 2.40 -0.69
N LEU A 51 0.57 3.73 -0.66
CA LEU A 51 -0.64 4.32 -1.20
C LEU A 51 -0.38 5.68 -1.82
N GLY A 52 -0.56 5.77 -3.13
CA GLY A 52 -0.44 6.99 -3.90
C GLY A 52 1.00 7.52 -4.07
N ASP A 53 1.12 8.56 -4.87
CA ASP A 53 2.35 9.33 -5.09
C ASP A 53 2.17 10.71 -4.45
N SER A 54 3.18 11.22 -3.74
CA SER A 54 3.07 12.52 -3.08
C SER A 54 3.18 13.72 -4.04
N ARG A 55 3.63 13.47 -5.26
CA ARG A 55 3.86 14.49 -6.30
C ARG A 55 2.82 14.44 -7.41
N GLN A 56 2.11 13.32 -7.56
CA GLN A 56 1.14 13.10 -8.61
C GLN A 56 -0.19 12.61 -8.04
N GLU A 57 -1.29 13.13 -8.57
CA GLU A 57 -2.63 12.73 -8.13
C GLU A 57 -3.03 11.32 -8.58
N LYS A 58 -2.28 10.70 -9.49
CA LYS A 58 -2.61 9.42 -10.13
C LYS A 58 -2.29 8.24 -9.22
N THR A 59 -3.12 7.21 -9.30
CA THR A 59 -2.88 5.93 -8.64
C THR A 59 -3.40 4.79 -9.50
N THR A 60 -2.80 3.61 -9.33
CA THR A 60 -3.32 2.33 -9.87
C THR A 60 -4.03 1.50 -8.80
N GLN A 61 -3.94 1.92 -7.52
CA GLN A 61 -4.45 1.16 -6.37
C GLN A 61 -5.85 1.64 -5.96
N PHE A 62 -6.79 1.57 -6.89
CA PHE A 62 -8.15 2.07 -6.67
C PHE A 62 -8.89 1.34 -5.55
N ASP A 63 -8.65 0.05 -5.35
CA ASP A 63 -9.29 -0.73 -4.29
C ASP A 63 -8.98 -0.19 -2.89
N MET A 64 -7.72 0.16 -2.65
CA MET A 64 -7.29 0.77 -1.38
C MET A 64 -7.91 2.15 -1.19
N VAL A 65 -7.85 3.00 -2.23
CA VAL A 65 -8.43 4.35 -2.17
C VAL A 65 -9.94 4.27 -1.98
N GLN A 66 -10.62 3.31 -2.62
CA GLN A 66 -12.04 3.07 -2.45
C GLN A 66 -12.38 2.65 -1.01
N ALA A 67 -11.59 1.76 -0.41
CA ALA A 67 -11.79 1.35 0.98
C ALA A 67 -11.64 2.54 1.95
N PHE A 68 -10.60 3.37 1.78
CA PHE A 68 -10.43 4.57 2.58
C PHE A 68 -11.53 5.61 2.33
N ALA A 69 -11.94 5.81 1.08
CA ALA A 69 -13.02 6.70 0.71
C ALA A 69 -14.35 6.28 1.35
N PHE A 70 -14.64 4.99 1.33
CA PHE A 70 -15.81 4.42 2.00
C PHE A 70 -15.76 4.68 3.50
N LEU A 71 -14.65 4.37 4.17
CA LEU A 71 -14.49 4.62 5.60
C LEU A 71 -14.65 6.11 5.93
N ALA A 72 -14.06 7.00 5.13
CA ALA A 72 -14.19 8.45 5.31
C ALA A 72 -15.63 8.96 5.07
N SER A 73 -16.47 8.22 4.34
CA SER A 73 -17.88 8.56 4.11
C SER A 73 -18.81 8.17 5.25
N LEU A 74 -18.35 7.30 6.16
CA LEU A 74 -19.17 6.84 7.27
C LEU A 74 -19.32 7.91 8.35
N THR A 75 -20.54 8.08 8.86
CA THR A 75 -20.80 8.97 10.00
C THR A 75 -20.28 8.39 11.31
N ILE A 76 -20.22 7.06 11.40
CA ILE A 76 -19.76 6.32 12.58
C ILE A 76 -18.63 5.38 12.14
N LEU A 77 -17.49 5.47 12.82
CA LEU A 77 -16.34 4.60 12.61
C LEU A 77 -16.11 3.69 13.81
N PRO A 78 -15.97 2.38 13.59
CA PRO A 78 -15.70 1.41 14.65
C PRO A 78 -14.20 1.33 14.96
N LEU A 79 -13.48 2.43 14.85
CA LEU A 79 -12.04 2.53 15.05
C LEU A 79 -11.73 3.37 16.29
N ARG A 80 -10.53 3.24 16.79
CA ARG A 80 -10.00 4.16 17.79
C ARG A 80 -9.36 5.35 17.08
N PRO A 81 -9.74 6.57 17.42
CA PRO A 81 -9.23 7.77 16.73
C PRO A 81 -7.70 7.95 16.90
N GLU A 82 -7.13 7.41 17.97
CA GLU A 82 -5.71 7.49 18.30
C GLU A 82 -4.86 6.41 17.60
N ASP A 83 -5.49 5.33 17.07
CA ASP A 83 -4.78 4.26 16.37
C ASP A 83 -4.09 4.84 15.13
N ARG A 84 -2.85 4.41 14.94
CA ARG A 84 -2.00 4.89 13.85
C ARG A 84 -2.11 3.99 12.64
N LEU A 85 -2.10 4.62 11.48
CA LEU A 85 -2.02 3.95 10.19
C LEU A 85 -0.67 4.28 9.55
N ASP A 86 0.10 3.25 9.28
CA ASP A 86 1.40 3.40 8.65
C ASP A 86 1.24 3.34 7.12
N ILE A 87 1.16 4.52 6.52
CA ILE A 87 1.00 4.71 5.09
C ILE A 87 2.20 5.46 4.55
N VAL A 88 2.75 4.99 3.44
CA VAL A 88 3.87 5.62 2.73
C VAL A 88 3.52 5.85 1.27
N ASN A 89 4.12 6.87 0.69
CA ASN A 89 3.97 7.21 -0.73
C ASN A 89 4.92 6.36 -1.59
N VAL A 90 4.49 6.02 -2.80
CA VAL A 90 5.25 5.16 -3.72
C VAL A 90 6.57 5.81 -4.17
N ASP A 91 6.60 7.12 -4.33
CA ASP A 91 7.81 7.86 -4.67
C ASP A 91 8.88 7.79 -3.56
N PHE A 92 8.49 7.79 -2.29
CA PHE A 92 9.42 7.48 -1.19
C PHE A 92 9.98 6.06 -1.31
N VAL A 93 9.10 5.07 -1.53
CA VAL A 93 9.52 3.67 -1.66
C VAL A 93 10.51 3.51 -2.82
N SER A 94 10.21 4.06 -3.99
CA SER A 94 11.09 3.97 -5.17
C SER A 94 12.43 4.66 -4.94
N GLN A 95 12.44 5.86 -4.38
CA GLN A 95 13.67 6.59 -4.07
C GLN A 95 14.53 5.85 -3.05
N ALA A 96 13.92 5.34 -1.98
CA ALA A 96 14.63 4.60 -0.94
C ALA A 96 15.27 3.32 -1.48
N VAL A 97 14.51 2.53 -2.26
CA VAL A 97 15.02 1.30 -2.90
C VAL A 97 16.16 1.62 -3.86
N THR A 98 15.98 2.63 -4.73
CA THR A 98 17.02 3.03 -5.69
C THR A 98 18.28 3.50 -5.00
N HIS A 99 18.15 4.32 -3.95
CA HIS A 99 19.30 4.83 -3.21
C HIS A 99 20.13 3.71 -2.56
N ILE A 100 19.46 2.75 -1.93
CA ILE A 100 20.16 1.61 -1.31
C ILE A 100 20.71 0.67 -2.37
N HIS A 101 19.97 0.42 -3.46
CA HIS A 101 20.43 -0.48 -4.55
C HIS A 101 21.70 0.04 -5.26
N GLN A 102 21.89 1.35 -5.32
CA GLN A 102 23.08 1.97 -5.93
C GLN A 102 24.33 1.93 -5.03
N LYS A 103 24.19 1.51 -3.78
CA LYS A 103 25.33 1.39 -2.88
C LYS A 103 26.04 0.06 -3.08
N GLU A 104 27.36 0.10 -3.13
CA GLU A 104 28.16 -1.12 -3.14
C GLU A 104 28.00 -1.95 -1.85
N ASN A 105 27.91 -1.26 -0.72
CA ASN A 105 27.81 -1.87 0.60
C ASN A 105 26.70 -1.16 1.42
N PRO A 106 25.45 -1.60 1.37
CA PRO A 106 24.41 -1.13 2.27
C PRO A 106 24.76 -1.42 3.74
N CYS A 107 24.45 -0.50 4.65
CA CYS A 107 24.77 -0.66 6.08
C CYS A 107 23.96 -1.77 6.76
N PHE A 108 22.79 -2.11 6.21
CA PHE A 108 21.89 -3.11 6.76
C PHE A 108 21.37 -4.05 5.67
N ASP A 109 21.00 -5.25 6.07
CA ASP A 109 20.40 -6.26 5.19
C ASP A 109 18.87 -6.12 5.10
N THR A 110 18.26 -5.33 5.99
CA THR A 110 16.80 -5.18 6.06
C THR A 110 16.40 -3.75 6.43
N TYR A 111 15.47 -3.19 5.66
CA TYR A 111 14.94 -1.85 5.82
C TYR A 111 13.42 -1.84 5.87
N ASN A 112 12.85 -1.26 6.92
CA ASN A 112 11.42 -0.98 6.96
C ASN A 112 11.14 0.36 6.26
N LEU A 113 10.38 0.33 5.18
CA LEU A 113 9.94 1.52 4.46
C LEU A 113 8.60 1.97 5.07
N SER A 114 8.67 2.72 6.14
CA SER A 114 7.58 3.05 7.04
C SER A 114 7.60 4.54 7.38
N SER A 115 6.45 5.07 7.77
CA SER A 115 6.34 6.43 8.31
C SER A 115 6.87 6.54 9.75
N GLY A 116 7.17 5.41 10.38
CA GLY A 116 7.69 5.37 11.74
C GLY A 116 6.78 6.08 12.74
N ILE A 117 7.37 6.74 13.70
CA ILE A 117 6.64 7.49 14.73
C ILE A 117 5.84 8.69 14.16
N LYS A 118 6.08 9.07 12.89
CA LYS A 118 5.33 10.10 12.17
C LYS A 118 4.06 9.56 11.51
N SER A 119 3.79 8.25 11.61
CA SER A 119 2.53 7.64 11.14
C SER A 119 1.34 8.39 11.70
N GLN A 120 0.36 8.64 10.85
CA GLN A 120 -0.78 9.47 11.21
C GLN A 120 -1.88 8.66 11.88
N THR A 121 -2.62 9.31 12.78
CA THR A 121 -3.75 8.69 13.45
C THR A 121 -4.98 8.61 12.55
N CYS A 122 -5.88 7.67 12.83
CA CYS A 122 -7.19 7.60 12.16
C CYS A 122 -7.89 8.94 12.17
N ARG A 123 -7.84 9.67 13.29
CA ARG A 123 -8.44 11.01 13.42
C ARG A 123 -7.81 12.00 12.44
N GLN A 124 -6.48 12.07 12.37
CA GLN A 124 -5.81 13.02 11.47
C GLN A 124 -6.20 12.78 10.00
N ILE A 125 -6.25 11.51 9.59
CA ILE A 125 -6.60 11.14 8.22
C ILE A 125 -8.06 11.46 7.90
N THR A 126 -8.99 11.07 8.78
CA THR A 126 -10.42 11.32 8.56
C THR A 126 -10.79 12.79 8.66
N ASP A 127 -10.14 13.54 9.55
CA ASP A 127 -10.34 15.00 9.65
C ASP A 127 -9.88 15.69 8.36
N ALA A 128 -8.72 15.32 7.81
CA ALA A 128 -8.25 15.84 6.54
C ALA A 128 -9.24 15.57 5.41
N LEU A 129 -9.66 14.31 5.23
CA LEU A 129 -10.61 13.91 4.19
C LEU A 129 -11.99 14.57 4.37
N SER A 130 -12.49 14.68 5.61
CA SER A 130 -13.77 15.32 5.90
C SER A 130 -13.74 16.82 5.59
N THR A 131 -12.65 17.51 5.92
CA THR A 131 -12.46 18.93 5.62
C THR A 131 -12.50 19.17 4.11
N PHE A 132 -11.78 18.39 3.33
CA PHE A 132 -11.75 18.49 1.87
C PHE A 132 -13.10 18.18 1.21
N GLN A 133 -13.88 17.26 1.79
CA GLN A 133 -15.18 16.87 1.28
C GLN A 133 -16.32 17.79 1.78
N ASN A 134 -16.01 18.78 2.60
CA ASN A 134 -17.00 19.62 3.29
C ASN A 134 -18.08 18.79 4.04
N ARG A 135 -17.62 17.74 4.70
CA ARG A 135 -18.49 16.82 5.47
C ARG A 135 -18.23 16.96 6.96
N ARG A 136 -19.21 16.50 7.75
CA ARG A 136 -19.04 16.40 9.21
C ARG A 136 -18.00 15.32 9.54
N ARG A 137 -17.21 15.56 10.59
CA ARG A 137 -16.27 14.59 11.13
C ARG A 137 -16.99 13.35 11.62
N PRO A 138 -16.45 12.14 11.42
CA PRO A 138 -17.07 10.93 11.90
C PRO A 138 -17.03 10.83 13.43
N PHE A 139 -18.00 10.14 14.01
CA PHE A 139 -17.97 9.74 15.41
C PHE A 139 -17.28 8.38 15.54
N TYR A 140 -16.48 8.22 16.58
CA TYR A 140 -15.71 7.01 16.82
C TYR A 140 -16.37 6.16 17.90
N PHE A 141 -16.69 4.90 17.56
CA PHE A 141 -17.28 3.93 18.46
C PHE A 141 -16.55 2.58 18.39
N PRO A 142 -15.40 2.44 19.08
CA PRO A 142 -14.58 1.22 19.03
C PRO A 142 -15.31 -0.05 19.47
N SER A 143 -16.32 0.06 20.32
CA SER A 143 -17.13 -1.07 20.77
C SER A 143 -17.90 -1.78 19.64
N LEU A 144 -18.13 -1.07 18.52
CA LEU A 144 -18.83 -1.61 17.37
C LEU A 144 -17.93 -2.49 16.47
N ILE A 145 -16.63 -2.60 16.75
CA ILE A 145 -15.73 -3.36 15.90
C ILE A 145 -16.07 -4.85 15.81
N LYS A 146 -16.45 -5.48 16.93
CA LYS A 146 -16.79 -6.90 16.95
C LYS A 146 -18.03 -7.22 16.10
N PRO A 147 -19.20 -6.56 16.31
CA PRO A 147 -20.38 -6.81 15.48
C PRO A 147 -20.14 -6.44 14.02
N ILE A 148 -19.37 -5.39 13.72
CA ILE A 148 -19.07 -5.01 12.34
C ILE A 148 -18.18 -6.04 11.66
N LYS A 149 -17.15 -6.58 12.32
CA LYS A 149 -16.35 -7.69 11.78
C LYS A 149 -17.23 -8.89 11.41
N THR A 150 -18.14 -9.28 12.29
CA THR A 150 -19.06 -10.38 12.02
C THR A 150 -19.96 -10.09 10.83
N MET A 151 -20.51 -8.89 10.76
CA MET A 151 -21.35 -8.47 9.64
C MET A 151 -20.59 -8.45 8.31
N VAL A 152 -19.39 -7.87 8.28
CA VAL A 152 -18.51 -7.83 7.10
C VAL A 152 -18.21 -9.26 6.65
N HIS A 153 -17.83 -10.17 7.56
CA HIS A 153 -17.58 -11.56 7.24
C HIS A 153 -18.80 -12.26 6.63
N LEU A 154 -20.00 -12.04 7.17
CA LEU A 154 -21.23 -12.61 6.62
C LEU A 154 -21.57 -12.05 5.24
N LEU A 155 -21.40 -10.75 5.03
CA LEU A 155 -21.64 -10.10 3.75
C LEU A 155 -20.62 -10.54 2.69
N ALA A 156 -19.37 -10.72 3.07
CA ALA A 156 -18.30 -11.18 2.17
C ALA A 156 -18.59 -12.56 1.54
N LYS A 157 -19.41 -13.40 2.18
CA LYS A 157 -19.86 -14.68 1.61
C LYS A 157 -20.81 -14.52 0.42
N LYS A 158 -21.47 -13.36 0.26
CA LYS A 158 -22.37 -13.08 -0.87
C LYS A 158 -21.57 -12.66 -2.11
N ARG A 159 -21.04 -13.65 -2.85
CA ARG A 159 -20.10 -13.41 -3.97
C ARG A 159 -20.63 -12.53 -5.11
N ASN A 160 -21.92 -12.56 -5.39
CA ASN A 160 -22.53 -11.96 -6.58
C ASN A 160 -23.19 -10.60 -6.36
N SER A 161 -22.92 -9.93 -5.22
CA SER A 161 -23.45 -8.60 -4.95
C SER A 161 -22.35 -7.56 -4.80
N SER A 162 -22.61 -6.33 -5.23
CA SER A 162 -21.68 -5.19 -5.05
C SER A 162 -21.33 -4.99 -3.57
N LEU A 163 -22.32 -5.21 -2.69
CA LEU A 163 -22.10 -5.13 -1.25
C LEU A 163 -21.16 -6.24 -0.74
N GLY A 164 -21.27 -7.45 -1.30
CA GLY A 164 -20.37 -8.56 -0.98
C GLY A 164 -18.94 -8.32 -1.49
N GLN A 165 -18.79 -7.65 -2.63
CA GLN A 165 -17.47 -7.25 -3.14
C GLN A 165 -16.81 -6.22 -2.22
N LEU A 166 -17.55 -5.19 -1.82
CA LEU A 166 -17.06 -4.18 -0.87
C LEU A 166 -16.74 -4.81 0.50
N ALA A 167 -17.57 -5.74 0.97
CA ALA A 167 -17.34 -6.43 2.23
C ALA A 167 -16.06 -7.27 2.20
N ARG A 168 -15.75 -7.96 1.10
CA ARG A 168 -14.48 -8.69 0.94
C ARG A 168 -13.27 -7.75 0.94
N LEU A 169 -13.40 -6.62 0.26
CA LEU A 169 -12.35 -5.60 0.26
C LEU A 169 -12.09 -5.13 1.70
N LEU A 170 -13.13 -4.78 2.43
CA LEU A 170 -13.02 -4.36 3.82
C LEU A 170 -12.50 -5.48 4.74
N GLU A 171 -12.92 -6.72 4.54
CA GLU A 171 -12.43 -7.87 5.32
C GLU A 171 -10.91 -8.03 5.20
N GLY A 172 -10.37 -7.85 3.99
CA GLY A 172 -8.92 -7.90 3.75
C GLY A 172 -8.15 -6.73 4.39
N PHE A 173 -8.74 -5.52 4.42
CA PHE A 173 -8.06 -4.34 4.95
C PHE A 173 -8.28 -4.08 6.43
N LEU A 174 -9.36 -4.57 7.00
CA LEU A 174 -9.75 -4.27 8.37
C LEU A 174 -8.68 -4.64 9.42
N PRO A 175 -7.95 -5.75 9.29
CA PRO A 175 -6.86 -6.07 10.22
C PRO A 175 -5.79 -4.99 10.25
N TYR A 176 -5.38 -4.46 9.09
CA TYR A 176 -4.35 -3.41 8.99
C TYR A 176 -4.80 -2.10 9.63
N LEU A 177 -6.09 -1.77 9.56
CA LEU A 177 -6.65 -0.57 10.19
C LEU A 177 -6.73 -0.67 11.72
N LEU A 178 -6.75 -1.90 12.25
CA LEU A 178 -6.96 -2.15 13.68
C LEU A 178 -5.67 -2.47 14.44
N TRP A 179 -4.59 -2.70 13.74
CA TRP A 179 -3.38 -3.23 14.37
C TRP A 179 -2.59 -2.19 15.13
N ASN A 180 -2.81 -0.91 14.89
CA ASN A 180 -2.13 0.20 15.56
C ASN A 180 -0.60 -0.03 15.65
N THR A 181 0.01 -0.48 14.56
CA THR A 181 1.42 -0.83 14.52
C THR A 181 2.22 0.31 13.92
N VAL A 182 3.33 0.63 14.56
CA VAL A 182 4.33 1.57 14.06
C VAL A 182 5.63 0.82 13.87
N PHE A 183 6.11 0.75 12.64
CA PHE A 183 7.39 0.10 12.33
C PHE A 183 8.52 1.11 12.47
N ASP A 184 9.66 0.65 12.98
CA ASP A 184 10.86 1.48 13.06
C ASP A 184 11.46 1.68 11.66
N ASN A 185 11.60 2.93 11.24
CA ASN A 185 12.19 3.34 9.98
C ASN A 185 13.57 4.01 10.14
N SER A 186 14.17 3.93 11.31
CA SER A 186 15.43 4.62 11.61
C SER A 186 16.56 4.25 10.65
N ARG A 187 16.68 2.98 10.28
CA ARG A 187 17.72 2.49 9.36
C ARG A 187 17.67 3.17 8.00
N ILE A 188 16.48 3.21 7.38
CA ILE A 188 16.35 3.83 6.05
C ILE A 188 16.55 5.34 6.11
N VAL A 189 16.01 6.00 7.14
CA VAL A 189 16.18 7.45 7.31
C VAL A 189 17.64 7.81 7.60
N GLN A 190 18.31 7.06 8.47
CA GLN A 190 19.72 7.27 8.78
C GLN A 190 20.61 7.12 7.56
N GLU A 191 20.37 6.11 6.75
CA GLU A 191 21.23 5.78 5.65
C GLU A 191 20.99 6.62 4.38
N THR A 192 19.75 7.03 4.14
CA THR A 192 19.38 7.76 2.92
C THR A 192 19.08 9.24 3.15
N GLY A 193 18.76 9.64 4.37
CA GLY A 193 18.23 10.98 4.67
C GLY A 193 16.80 11.20 4.18
N ILE A 194 16.17 10.21 3.54
CA ILE A 194 14.86 10.30 2.92
C ILE A 194 13.78 9.92 3.94
N SER A 195 12.69 10.66 3.98
CA SER A 195 11.52 10.37 4.82
C SER A 195 10.23 10.43 3.99
N PRO A 196 9.22 9.58 4.28
CA PRO A 196 7.96 9.62 3.55
C PRO A 196 7.19 10.92 3.84
N SER A 197 6.41 11.35 2.85
CA SER A 197 5.45 12.44 3.00
C SER A 197 4.29 12.00 3.90
N ARG A 198 3.67 12.97 4.58
CA ARG A 198 2.47 12.66 5.37
C ARG A 198 1.32 12.33 4.42
N PHE A 199 0.57 11.28 4.72
CA PHE A 199 -0.57 10.89 3.88
C PHE A 199 -1.62 12.00 3.76
N THR A 200 -1.83 12.79 4.81
CA THR A 200 -2.76 13.93 4.79
C THR A 200 -2.38 15.02 3.80
N ASP A 201 -1.12 15.09 3.37
CA ASP A 201 -0.65 16.14 2.46
C ASP A 201 -1.04 15.82 1.00
N TYR A 202 -1.24 14.53 0.66
CA TYR A 202 -1.57 14.10 -0.70
C TYR A 202 -2.84 13.22 -0.80
N CYS A 203 -3.50 12.90 0.30
CA CYS A 203 -4.68 12.03 0.28
C CYS A 203 -5.86 12.62 -0.49
N TYR A 204 -6.03 13.95 -0.47
CA TYR A 204 -7.15 14.58 -1.17
C TYR A 204 -6.99 14.57 -2.71
N PRO A 205 -5.86 15.00 -3.29
CA PRO A 205 -5.62 14.83 -4.72
C PRO A 205 -5.84 13.40 -5.20
N LEU A 206 -5.31 12.43 -4.46
CA LEU A 206 -5.47 11.01 -4.73
C LEU A 206 -6.95 10.57 -4.71
N TYR A 207 -7.69 10.98 -3.68
CA TYR A 207 -9.12 10.70 -3.57
C TYR A 207 -9.93 11.34 -4.70
N ARG A 208 -9.63 12.60 -5.04
CA ARG A 208 -10.26 13.34 -6.12
C ARG A 208 -10.08 12.63 -7.45
N PHE A 209 -8.85 12.24 -7.78
CA PHE A 209 -8.53 11.48 -8.98
C PHE A 209 -9.33 10.17 -9.04
N ALA A 210 -9.33 9.39 -7.97
CA ALA A 210 -10.06 8.11 -7.93
C ALA A 210 -11.57 8.31 -8.12
N THR A 211 -12.15 9.33 -7.49
CA THR A 211 -13.59 9.63 -7.62
C THR A 211 -13.95 10.09 -9.04
N GLN A 212 -13.13 10.94 -9.66
CA GLN A 212 -13.35 11.40 -11.03
C GLN A 212 -13.29 10.26 -12.05
N ASN A 213 -12.51 9.22 -11.76
CA ASN A 213 -12.39 8.02 -12.61
C ASN A 213 -13.31 6.88 -12.15
N ASN A 214 -14.30 7.14 -11.30
CA ASN A 214 -15.23 6.13 -10.77
C ASN A 214 -14.51 4.91 -10.17
N PHE A 215 -13.34 5.11 -9.53
CA PHE A 215 -12.47 4.07 -9.00
C PHE A 215 -12.05 3.01 -10.04
N LYS A 216 -11.95 3.41 -11.30
CA LYS A 216 -11.43 2.57 -12.38
C LYS A 216 -10.19 3.24 -12.97
N TYR A 217 -9.15 2.45 -13.22
CA TYR A 217 -7.96 2.97 -13.86
C TYR A 217 -8.32 3.38 -15.31
N PRO A 218 -8.04 4.62 -15.72
CA PRO A 218 -8.22 5.03 -17.11
C PRO A 218 -7.11 4.38 -17.95
N TYR A 219 -7.34 3.13 -18.37
CA TYR A 219 -6.44 2.47 -19.30
C TYR A 219 -6.45 3.30 -20.60
N GLN A 220 -5.29 3.83 -20.93
CA GLN A 220 -5.06 4.26 -22.31
C GLN A 220 -4.75 2.99 -23.11
N GLU A 221 -5.47 2.79 -24.19
CA GLU A 221 -5.10 1.76 -25.16
C GLU A 221 -3.65 2.03 -25.58
N LEU A 222 -2.83 1.00 -25.54
CA LEU A 222 -1.48 1.10 -26.09
C LEU A 222 -1.62 1.57 -27.54
N PRO A 223 -0.81 2.54 -28.02
CA PRO A 223 -0.85 2.95 -29.39
C PRO A 223 -0.68 1.70 -30.27
N THR A 224 -1.68 1.38 -31.07
CA THR A 224 -1.74 0.20 -31.92
C THR A 224 -0.93 0.42 -33.22
N SER A 225 0.07 1.25 -33.19
CA SER A 225 0.91 1.48 -34.36
C SER A 225 2.38 1.31 -34.01
N LEU A 226 2.81 0.06 -34.10
CA LEU A 226 3.87 -0.16 -35.06
C LEU A 226 3.17 -0.39 -36.40
N GLU A 227 2.77 0.67 -37.09
CA GLU A 227 2.59 0.61 -38.55
C GLU A 227 3.93 0.08 -39.05
N GLU A 228 3.89 -1.14 -39.56
CA GLU A 228 4.91 -1.69 -40.43
C GLU A 228 5.15 -0.64 -41.50
N ASP A 229 6.30 0.04 -41.43
CA ASP A 229 6.85 0.74 -42.57
C ASP A 229 7.02 -0.31 -43.66
N SER A 230 5.98 -0.46 -44.45
CA SER A 230 6.03 -1.16 -45.72
C SER A 230 7.00 -0.37 -46.60
N HIS A 231 8.23 -0.78 -46.57
CA HIS A 231 9.22 -0.45 -47.55
C HIS A 231 8.65 -0.92 -48.90
N ASP A 232 7.94 -0.02 -49.54
CA ASP A 232 7.60 -0.13 -50.97
C ASP A 232 8.92 -0.03 -51.75
N GLY A 233 9.48 -1.20 -51.98
CA GLY A 233 10.63 -1.38 -52.84
C GLY A 233 10.22 -1.24 -54.29
N SER A 234 9.96 -0.04 -54.78
CA SER A 234 9.88 0.24 -56.20
C SER A 234 11.29 0.27 -56.78
N ASN A 235 11.68 -0.84 -57.32
CA ASN A 235 12.78 -0.98 -58.28
C ASN A 235 12.49 -0.15 -59.55
N PRO A 236 13.35 0.70 -60.02
CA PRO A 236 13.35 1.14 -61.39
C PRO A 236 14.27 0.22 -62.21
N THR A 237 13.62 -0.67 -62.92
CA THR A 237 14.22 -1.42 -64.04
C THR A 237 14.39 -0.48 -65.24
N THR A 238 15.48 -0.75 -65.98
CA THR A 238 15.73 -0.50 -67.39
C THR A 238 16.28 0.83 -67.83
N LEU A 239 17.49 0.70 -68.33
CA LEU A 239 17.99 1.20 -69.62
C LEU A 239 18.88 0.13 -70.19
N GLY A 240 18.63 -0.28 -71.24
CA GLY A 240 18.73 -0.43 -72.59
C GLY A 240 19.91 0.19 -73.28
#